data_83df29f96f33fe76d15f4863382b8dd5
#
_entry.id   83df29f96f33fe76d15f4863382b8dd5
#
_cell.length_a   1.000
_cell.length_b   1.000
_cell.length_c   1.000
_cell.angle_alpha   90.00
_cell.angle_beta   90.00
_cell.angle_gamma   90.00
#
_symmetry.space_group_name_H-M   'P 1'
#
loop_
_entity.id
_entity.type
_entity.pdbx_description
1 polymer ?
#
loop_
_entity_poly.entity_id
_entity_poly.type
_entity_poly.pdbx_seq_one_letter_code
_entity_poly.pdbx_strand_id
1 'polypeptide(L)'
;MSNRSGYRGYIGSRPYFGERAAQHVQNLVIRDYCQRNGHPYLLSATEYAMNGCYMMLEEVFRELPRLEGIVLYSIFMLPRNRDRRRRVYDTVLSSGAVMAGALENLVIRNEQDIRVVEDIWVIKLLTETRTDKIVV
;
A
#
# COMPACT_ATOMS: atom_id res chain seq x y z
N MET A 1 5.61 3.12 -26.82
CA MET A 1 6.48 2.52 -25.77
C MET A 1 6.30 3.26 -24.47
N SER A 2 6.23 2.50 -23.42
CA SER A 2 6.09 3.07 -22.08
C SER A 2 7.42 3.62 -21.60
N ASN A 3 7.43 4.88 -21.12
CA ASN A 3 8.59 5.46 -20.46
C ASN A 3 8.61 5.15 -18.97
N ARG A 4 7.85 4.16 -18.57
CA ARG A 4 7.73 3.78 -17.16
C ARG A 4 8.90 2.93 -16.73
N SER A 5 9.40 3.16 -15.52
CA SER A 5 10.49 2.36 -14.99
C SER A 5 10.35 2.22 -13.48
N GLY A 6 10.26 0.99 -13.02
CA GLY A 6 10.39 0.64 -11.63
C GLY A 6 9.16 0.85 -10.76
N TYR A 7 9.32 0.39 -9.54
CA TYR A 7 8.28 0.39 -8.50
C TYR A 7 8.75 1.22 -7.33
N ARG A 8 7.96 2.25 -6.99
CA ARG A 8 8.22 3.08 -5.80
C ARG A 8 7.70 2.35 -4.58
N GLY A 9 8.55 2.16 -3.57
CA GLY A 9 8.11 1.64 -2.28
C GLY A 9 7.36 2.70 -1.50
N TYR A 10 6.49 2.26 -0.59
CA TYR A 10 5.78 3.15 0.32
C TYR A 10 5.81 2.54 1.72
N ILE A 11 6.41 3.26 2.66
CA ILE A 11 6.56 2.84 4.05
C ILE A 11 6.07 3.94 4.97
N GLY A 12 5.92 3.63 6.25
CA GLY A 12 5.47 4.61 7.21
C GLY A 12 6.09 4.38 8.57
N SER A 13 6.14 5.44 9.38
CA SER A 13 6.67 5.37 10.73
C SER A 13 5.59 5.22 11.79
N ARG A 14 4.31 5.44 11.41
CA ARG A 14 3.20 5.30 12.37
C ARG A 14 2.73 3.85 12.43
N PRO A 15 2.17 3.42 13.58
CA PRO A 15 1.53 2.11 13.65
C PRO A 15 0.23 2.08 12.85
N TYR A 16 -0.14 0.89 12.39
CA TYR A 16 -1.45 0.65 11.78
C TYR A 16 -2.03 -0.62 12.39
N PHE A 17 -3.30 -0.58 12.78
CA PHE A 17 -3.97 -1.69 13.47
C PHE A 17 -3.17 -2.23 14.66
N GLY A 18 -2.53 -1.33 15.42
CA GLY A 18 -1.72 -1.70 16.57
C GLY A 18 -0.37 -2.32 16.26
N GLU A 19 -0.06 -2.54 14.99
CA GLU A 19 1.21 -3.11 14.57
C GLU A 19 2.19 -2.04 14.14
N ARG A 20 3.47 -2.25 14.45
CA ARG A 20 4.52 -1.31 14.10
C ARG A 20 5.76 -2.08 13.68
N ALA A 21 6.23 -1.80 12.48
CA ALA A 21 7.47 -2.37 11.98
C ALA A 21 8.49 -1.25 11.76
N ALA A 22 9.76 -1.53 12.08
CA ALA A 22 10.83 -0.58 11.82
C ALA A 22 10.94 -0.32 10.32
N GLN A 23 11.31 0.91 9.94
CA GLN A 23 11.36 1.30 8.53
C GLN A 23 12.30 0.42 7.70
N HIS A 24 13.45 0.05 8.25
CA HIS A 24 14.37 -0.81 7.50
C HIS A 24 13.79 -2.21 7.27
N VAL A 25 12.98 -2.71 8.20
CA VAL A 25 12.28 -3.99 8.02
C VAL A 25 11.24 -3.86 6.92
N GLN A 26 10.47 -2.77 6.91
CA GLN A 26 9.51 -2.51 5.84
C GLN A 26 10.20 -2.50 4.47
N ASN A 27 11.34 -1.82 4.38
CA ASN A 27 12.11 -1.77 3.13
C ASN A 27 12.63 -3.13 2.71
N LEU A 28 13.08 -3.96 3.66
CA LEU A 28 13.53 -5.31 3.35
C LEU A 28 12.40 -6.16 2.76
N VAL A 29 11.20 -6.05 3.32
CA VAL A 29 10.03 -6.79 2.83
C VAL A 29 9.68 -6.33 1.42
N ILE A 30 9.67 -5.02 1.16
CA ILE A 30 9.39 -4.48 -0.17
C ILE A 30 10.44 -4.91 -1.18
N ARG A 31 11.72 -4.82 -0.82
CA ARG A 31 12.81 -5.22 -1.72
C ARG A 31 12.73 -6.70 -2.06
N ASP A 32 12.45 -7.54 -1.07
CA ASP A 32 12.28 -8.97 -1.31
C ASP A 32 11.12 -9.24 -2.26
N TYR A 33 9.99 -8.57 -2.05
CA TYR A 33 8.83 -8.68 -2.94
C TYR A 33 9.22 -8.30 -4.38
N CYS A 34 9.87 -7.16 -4.55
CA CYS A 34 10.28 -6.69 -5.88
C CYS A 34 11.25 -7.67 -6.54
N GLN A 35 12.22 -8.18 -5.77
CA GLN A 35 13.21 -9.12 -6.31
C GLN A 35 12.54 -10.42 -6.76
N ARG A 36 11.65 -10.97 -5.95
CA ARG A 36 10.96 -12.23 -6.27
C ARG A 36 10.07 -12.10 -7.50
N ASN A 37 9.54 -10.90 -7.76
CA ASN A 37 8.63 -10.66 -8.86
C ASN A 37 9.31 -10.02 -10.08
N GLY A 38 10.63 -9.85 -10.06
CA GLY A 38 11.35 -9.26 -11.17
C GLY A 38 11.04 -7.79 -11.38
N HIS A 39 10.66 -7.07 -10.32
CA HIS A 39 10.31 -5.66 -10.37
C HIS A 39 11.51 -4.79 -10.00
N PRO A 40 11.95 -3.87 -10.89
CA PRO A 40 12.98 -2.90 -10.49
C PRO A 40 12.49 -2.05 -9.31
N TYR A 41 13.22 -2.11 -8.21
CA TYR A 41 12.88 -1.36 -7.01
C TYR A 41 13.47 0.05 -7.06
N LEU A 42 12.64 1.04 -6.81
CA LEU A 42 13.05 2.41 -6.59
C LEU A 42 12.99 2.70 -5.09
N LEU A 43 13.68 3.75 -4.65
CA LEU A 43 13.67 4.10 -3.23
C LEU A 43 12.25 4.30 -2.73
N SER A 44 12.02 3.94 -1.45
CA SER A 44 10.72 4.09 -0.84
C SER A 44 10.45 5.53 -0.40
N ALA A 45 9.21 5.97 -0.59
CA ALA A 45 8.70 7.16 0.07
C ALA A 45 8.28 6.79 1.50
N THR A 46 8.58 7.65 2.45
CA THR A 46 8.27 7.43 3.87
C THR A 46 7.19 8.40 4.31
N GLU A 47 6.04 7.89 4.72
CA GLU A 47 4.94 8.73 5.18
C GLU A 47 5.22 9.29 6.58
N TYR A 48 4.69 10.49 6.82
CA TYR A 48 4.79 11.12 8.13
C TYR A 48 4.00 10.34 9.19
N ALA A 49 4.44 10.45 10.44
CA ALA A 49 3.86 9.69 11.56
C ALA A 49 2.46 10.16 11.96
N MET A 50 2.01 11.30 11.49
CA MET A 50 0.71 11.87 11.85
C MET A 50 -0.45 11.00 11.38
N ASN A 51 -1.44 10.80 12.25
CA ASN A 51 -2.63 10.02 11.89
C ASN A 51 -3.37 10.66 10.73
N GLY A 52 -3.81 9.84 9.78
CA GLY A 52 -4.56 10.29 8.62
C GLY A 52 -3.74 11.07 7.61
N CYS A 53 -2.42 11.12 7.77
CA CYS A 53 -1.55 11.84 6.85
C CYS A 53 -1.13 10.93 5.69
N TYR A 54 -1.39 11.36 4.47
CA TYR A 54 -1.02 10.63 3.25
C TYR A 54 -0.31 11.55 2.26
N MET A 55 0.40 12.56 2.77
CA MET A 55 1.07 13.56 1.94
C MET A 55 2.13 12.94 1.04
N MET A 56 2.91 11.99 1.56
CA MET A 56 3.95 11.35 0.76
C MET A 56 3.36 10.39 -0.27
N LEU A 57 2.23 9.75 0.04
CA LEU A 57 1.52 8.95 -0.96
C LEU A 57 1.03 9.85 -2.11
N GLU A 58 0.49 11.01 -1.79
CA GLU A 58 0.06 11.98 -2.81
C GLU A 58 1.23 12.47 -3.66
N GLU A 59 2.40 12.67 -3.05
CA GLU A 59 3.61 13.00 -3.80
C GLU A 59 4.00 11.90 -4.78
N VAL A 60 3.89 10.64 -4.36
CA VAL A 60 4.17 9.50 -5.23
C VAL A 60 3.20 9.48 -6.42
N PHE A 61 1.94 9.90 -6.21
CA PHE A 61 0.96 9.96 -7.31
C PHE A 61 1.42 10.86 -8.46
N ARG A 62 2.22 11.89 -8.18
CA ARG A 62 2.78 12.76 -9.22
C ARG A 62 3.76 12.01 -10.11
N GLU A 63 4.37 10.96 -9.62
CA GLU A 63 5.32 10.15 -10.37
C GLU A 63 4.65 9.04 -11.17
N LEU A 64 3.35 8.78 -10.95
CA LEU A 64 2.65 7.63 -11.54
C LEU A 64 2.85 7.48 -13.05
N PRO A 65 2.83 8.55 -13.86
CA PRO A 65 3.04 8.36 -15.30
C PRO A 65 4.38 7.75 -15.65
N ARG A 66 5.37 7.83 -14.76
CA ARG A 66 6.72 7.30 -14.97
C ARG A 66 6.97 5.98 -14.25
N LEU A 67 6.03 5.54 -13.40
CA LEU A 67 6.19 4.33 -12.60
C LEU A 67 5.45 3.16 -13.24
N GLU A 68 6.01 1.97 -13.08
CA GLU A 68 5.28 0.73 -13.35
C GLU A 68 4.28 0.45 -12.25
N GLY A 69 4.61 0.81 -11.01
CA GLY A 69 3.70 0.62 -9.89
C GLY A 69 4.22 1.18 -8.58
N ILE A 70 3.40 1.00 -7.55
CA ILE A 70 3.70 1.33 -6.16
C ILE A 70 3.63 0.04 -5.36
N VAL A 71 4.64 -0.20 -4.52
CA VAL A 71 4.63 -1.35 -3.60
C VAL A 71 4.51 -0.81 -2.18
N LEU A 72 3.36 -1.08 -1.55
CA LEU A 72 3.14 -0.78 -0.15
C LEU A 72 3.79 -1.86 0.69
N TYR A 73 4.34 -1.50 1.85
CA TYR A 73 4.75 -2.52 2.81
C TYR A 73 3.57 -3.44 3.15
N SER A 74 2.40 -2.85 3.41
CA SER A 74 1.16 -3.58 3.69
C SER A 74 -0.02 -2.83 3.09
N ILE A 75 -1.02 -3.58 2.63
CA ILE A 75 -2.28 -2.98 2.15
C ILE A 75 -3.00 -2.22 3.26
N PHE A 76 -2.72 -2.55 4.53
CA PHE A 76 -3.35 -1.89 5.67
C PHE A 76 -2.75 -0.52 6.00
N MET A 77 -1.75 -0.09 5.25
CA MET A 77 -1.26 1.28 5.30
C MET A 77 -2.15 2.25 4.50
N LEU A 78 -3.04 1.72 3.67
CA LEU A 78 -4.02 2.54 2.95
C LEU A 78 -5.00 3.19 3.91
N PRO A 79 -5.72 4.26 3.47
CA PRO A 79 -6.71 4.91 4.34
C PRO A 79 -7.77 3.94 4.84
N ARG A 80 -8.15 4.10 6.12
CA ARG A 80 -9.24 3.30 6.70
C ARG A 80 -10.60 3.67 6.10
N ASN A 81 -10.77 4.92 5.70
CA ASN A 81 -11.99 5.37 5.04
C ASN A 81 -12.09 4.71 3.68
N ARG A 82 -13.20 4.01 3.45
CA ARG A 82 -13.42 3.24 2.21
C ARG A 82 -13.38 4.12 0.97
N ASP A 83 -14.00 5.30 1.04
CA ASP A 83 -14.06 6.19 -0.13
C ASP A 83 -12.69 6.77 -0.46
N ARG A 84 -11.89 7.11 0.56
CA ARG A 84 -10.52 7.55 0.36
C ARG A 84 -9.67 6.42 -0.24
N ARG A 85 -9.85 5.22 0.27
CA ARG A 85 -9.15 4.04 -0.25
C ARG A 85 -9.51 3.79 -1.70
N ARG A 86 -10.79 3.91 -2.05
CA ARG A 86 -11.26 3.77 -3.42
C ARG A 86 -10.59 4.79 -4.34
N ARG A 87 -10.48 6.02 -3.89
CA ARG A 87 -9.81 7.08 -4.68
C ARG A 87 -8.34 6.74 -4.94
N VAL A 88 -7.67 6.12 -3.97
CA VAL A 88 -6.28 5.68 -4.16
C VAL A 88 -6.21 4.64 -5.28
N TYR A 89 -7.05 3.61 -5.23
CA TYR A 89 -7.09 2.61 -6.30
C TYR A 89 -7.34 3.24 -7.66
N ASP A 90 -8.33 4.10 -7.73
CA ASP A 90 -8.72 4.73 -9.00
C ASP A 90 -7.60 5.62 -9.55
N THR A 91 -6.93 6.36 -8.67
CA THR A 91 -5.81 7.23 -9.07
C THR A 91 -4.68 6.40 -9.66
N VAL A 92 -4.30 5.31 -9.01
CA VAL A 92 -3.20 4.47 -9.47
C VAL A 92 -3.57 3.77 -10.78
N LEU A 93 -4.71 3.10 -10.81
CA LEU A 93 -5.11 2.29 -11.96
C LEU A 93 -5.42 3.12 -13.19
N SER A 94 -6.06 4.29 -13.02
CA SER A 94 -6.36 5.17 -14.15
C SER A 94 -5.10 5.76 -14.78
N SER A 95 -4.00 5.82 -14.03
CA SER A 95 -2.72 6.26 -14.59
C SER A 95 -2.03 5.19 -15.43
N GLY A 96 -2.51 3.95 -15.37
CA GLY A 96 -1.88 2.81 -16.04
C GLY A 96 -0.86 2.07 -15.19
N ALA A 97 -0.64 2.50 -13.95
CA ALA A 97 0.25 1.81 -13.02
C ALA A 97 -0.52 0.74 -12.23
N VAL A 98 0.22 -0.08 -11.48
CA VAL A 98 -0.38 -1.07 -10.58
C VAL A 98 0.06 -0.81 -9.14
N MET A 99 -0.60 -1.43 -8.19
CA MET A 99 -0.27 -1.33 -6.79
C MET A 99 -0.14 -2.72 -6.19
N ALA A 100 0.75 -2.89 -5.23
CA ALA A 100 0.93 -4.18 -4.55
C ALA A 100 1.13 -3.97 -3.06
N GLY A 101 0.71 -4.95 -2.27
CA GLY A 101 1.03 -5.06 -0.86
C GLY A 101 2.05 -6.16 -0.67
N ALA A 102 3.26 -5.82 -0.25
CA ALA A 102 4.35 -6.77 -0.17
C ALA A 102 4.13 -7.82 0.91
N LEU A 103 3.68 -7.37 2.09
CA LEU A 103 3.50 -8.28 3.23
C LEU A 103 2.42 -9.33 2.96
N GLU A 104 1.32 -8.92 2.30
CA GLU A 104 0.22 -9.81 1.97
C GLU A 104 0.43 -10.56 0.65
N ASN A 105 1.44 -10.16 -0.11
CA ASN A 105 1.72 -10.72 -1.44
C ASN A 105 0.52 -10.60 -2.37
N LEU A 106 -0.08 -9.41 -2.41
CA LEU A 106 -1.27 -9.10 -3.22
C LEU A 106 -0.95 -8.03 -4.26
N VAL A 107 -1.55 -8.18 -5.44
CA VAL A 107 -1.42 -7.19 -6.52
C VAL A 107 -2.81 -6.62 -6.82
N ILE A 108 -2.87 -5.32 -7.05
CA ILE A 108 -4.10 -4.61 -7.41
C ILE A 108 -3.91 -4.05 -8.82
N ARG A 109 -4.53 -4.70 -9.80
CA ARG A 109 -4.38 -4.38 -11.23
C ARG A 109 -5.70 -4.01 -11.89
N ASN A 110 -6.82 -4.42 -11.28
CA ASN A 110 -8.14 -4.28 -11.88
C ASN A 110 -9.21 -4.31 -10.80
N GLU A 111 -10.46 -4.17 -11.20
CA GLU A 111 -11.59 -4.15 -10.28
C GLU A 111 -11.75 -5.45 -9.49
N GLN A 112 -11.43 -6.58 -10.10
CA GLN A 112 -11.51 -7.87 -9.42
C GLN A 112 -10.50 -7.95 -8.28
N ASP A 113 -9.28 -7.47 -8.52
CA ASP A 113 -8.24 -7.41 -7.47
C ASP A 113 -8.67 -6.48 -6.34
N ILE A 114 -9.31 -5.35 -6.67
CA ILE A 114 -9.83 -4.42 -5.66
C ILE A 114 -10.85 -5.13 -4.76
N ARG A 115 -11.74 -5.93 -5.32
CA ARG A 115 -12.72 -6.68 -4.53
C ARG A 115 -12.06 -7.61 -3.53
N VAL A 116 -11.01 -8.31 -3.95
CA VAL A 116 -10.28 -9.22 -3.06
C VAL A 116 -9.68 -8.42 -1.90
N VAL A 117 -9.01 -7.31 -2.19
CA VAL A 117 -8.39 -6.48 -1.17
C VAL A 117 -9.46 -5.87 -0.24
N GLU A 118 -10.58 -5.40 -0.78
CA GLU A 118 -11.65 -4.83 0.02
C GLU A 118 -12.31 -5.87 0.92
N ASP A 119 -12.44 -7.11 0.48
CA ASP A 119 -12.93 -8.19 1.34
C ASP A 119 -11.99 -8.44 2.50
N ILE A 120 -10.68 -8.41 2.25
CA ILE A 120 -9.66 -8.54 3.30
C ILE A 120 -9.77 -7.38 4.29
N TRP A 121 -9.99 -6.16 3.80
CA TRP A 121 -10.19 -4.99 4.64
C TRP A 121 -11.42 -5.14 5.55
N VAL A 122 -12.53 -5.65 5.02
CA VAL A 122 -13.75 -5.89 5.80
C VAL A 122 -13.46 -6.87 6.94
N ILE A 123 -12.78 -7.98 6.62
CA ILE A 123 -12.42 -8.98 7.63
C ILE A 123 -11.52 -8.37 8.70
N LYS A 124 -10.54 -7.57 8.30
CA LYS A 124 -9.61 -6.94 9.24
C LYS A 124 -10.34 -6.00 10.19
N LEU A 125 -11.24 -5.16 9.67
CA LEU A 125 -12.01 -4.23 10.48
C LEU A 125 -12.94 -4.95 11.45
N LEU A 126 -13.58 -6.02 11.00
CA LEU A 126 -14.44 -6.83 11.86
C LEU A 126 -13.64 -7.52 12.97
N THR A 127 -12.47 -8.05 12.63
CA THR A 127 -11.61 -8.73 13.59
C THR A 127 -11.10 -7.75 14.65
N GLU A 128 -10.72 -6.55 14.25
CA GLU A 128 -10.29 -5.51 15.18
C GLU A 128 -11.43 -5.16 16.17
N THR A 129 -12.63 -4.95 15.65
CA THR A 129 -13.80 -4.62 16.46
C THR A 129 -14.10 -5.73 17.48
N ARG A 130 -14.03 -6.99 17.05
CA ARG A 130 -14.27 -8.14 17.93
C ARG A 130 -13.19 -8.25 19.00
N THR A 131 -11.95 -8.00 18.67
CA THR A 131 -10.84 -8.01 19.63
C THR A 131 -11.05 -6.94 20.68
N ASP A 132 -11.46 -5.75 20.30
CA ASP A 132 -11.76 -4.66 21.22
C ASP A 132 -12.89 -5.02 22.18
N LYS A 133 -13.86 -5.80 21.72
CA LYS A 133 -14.98 -6.26 22.57
C LYS A 133 -14.57 -7.38 23.52
N ILE A 134 -13.59 -8.19 23.16
CA ILE A 134 -13.15 -9.32 23.96
C ILE A 134 -12.19 -8.89 25.05
N VAL A 135 -11.37 -7.89 24.79
CA VAL A 135 -10.40 -7.35 25.75
C VAL A 135 -11.15 -6.42 26.71
N VAL A 136 -11.70 -6.98 27.73
CA VAL A 136 -12.45 -6.25 28.77
C VAL A 136 -11.62 -6.21 30.04
#